data_18c3ad6c5a83119b8e6a1e0a982ffa48
#
_entry.id   18c3ad6c5a83119b8e6a1e0a982ffa48
#
_cell.length_a   1.000
_cell.length_b   1.000
_cell.length_c   1.000
_cell.angle_alpha   90.00
_cell.angle_beta   90.00
_cell.angle_gamma   90.00
#
_symmetry.space_group_name_H-M   'P 1'
#
loop_
_entity.id
_entity.type
_entity.pdbx_description
1 polymer ?
#
loop_
_entity_poly.entity_id
_entity_poly.type
_entity_poly.pdbx_seq_one_letter_code
_entity_poly.pdbx_strand_id
1 'polypeptide(L)'
;MQNILYSSLLSKKLKIKIYRTIILPVVLYGCETCSLTLRDERRLRMFENKLLRRVFGPKRDEVTGEWRKLHNEELSDLNSLPNIVRVVKSRRMRWPRHVARIGEGRGVHRVLVGKPEGKRQLGRPRPRWEDNIKMDLQEVGGSCGDWMDLGQVRDRWLAVVGTVMNLRVPKMRGIS
;
A
#
# COMPACT_ATOMS: atom_id res chain seq x y z
N MET A 1 -3.72 -20.68 8.14
CA MET A 1 -4.29 -19.38 8.57
C MET A 1 -5.62 -18.97 7.90
N GLN A 2 -5.92 -19.45 6.71
CA GLN A 2 -7.18 -19.10 6.03
C GLN A 2 -8.43 -19.54 6.79
N ASN A 3 -8.40 -20.66 7.50
CA ASN A 3 -9.58 -21.25 8.16
C ASN A 3 -10.10 -20.44 9.37
N ILE A 4 -9.26 -19.69 10.06
CA ILE A 4 -9.67 -18.95 11.27
C ILE A 4 -10.64 -17.82 10.93
N LEU A 5 -10.40 -17.09 9.84
CA LEU A 5 -11.28 -15.99 9.42
C LEU A 5 -12.63 -16.47 8.85
N TYR A 6 -12.74 -17.75 8.49
CA TYR A 6 -13.97 -18.35 7.96
C TYR A 6 -14.91 -18.84 9.07
N SER A 7 -14.39 -19.01 10.28
CA SER A 7 -15.20 -19.52 11.39
C SER A 7 -16.37 -18.58 11.70
N SER A 8 -17.57 -19.13 11.75
CA SER A 8 -18.77 -18.42 12.20
C SER A 8 -18.74 -18.12 13.70
N LEU A 9 -17.90 -18.84 14.45
CA LEU A 9 -17.77 -18.72 15.90
C LEU A 9 -17.06 -17.42 16.35
N LEU A 10 -16.28 -16.79 15.46
CA LEU A 10 -15.54 -15.60 15.80
C LEU A 10 -16.33 -14.33 15.52
N SER A 11 -16.37 -13.44 16.50
CA SER A 11 -16.99 -12.11 16.34
C SER A 11 -16.25 -11.28 15.28
N LYS A 12 -16.97 -10.38 14.61
CA LYS A 12 -16.39 -9.46 13.61
C LYS A 12 -15.22 -8.65 14.19
N LYS A 13 -15.34 -8.18 15.43
CA LYS A 13 -14.27 -7.45 16.14
C LYS A 13 -12.99 -8.28 16.28
N LEU A 14 -13.12 -9.56 16.62
CA LEU A 14 -11.97 -10.45 16.78
C LEU A 14 -11.31 -10.75 15.43
N LYS A 15 -12.09 -10.98 14.37
CA LYS A 15 -11.57 -11.16 13.02
C LYS A 15 -10.77 -9.93 12.54
N ILE A 16 -11.25 -8.72 12.79
CA ILE A 16 -10.53 -7.48 12.48
C ILE A 16 -9.23 -7.39 13.32
N LYS A 17 -9.28 -7.76 14.59
CA LYS A 17 -8.08 -7.78 15.44
C LYS A 17 -7.03 -8.76 14.89
N ILE A 18 -7.41 -9.98 14.52
CA ILE A 18 -6.53 -10.97 13.90
C ILE A 18 -5.93 -10.44 12.59
N TYR A 19 -6.73 -9.80 11.76
CA TYR A 19 -6.25 -9.17 10.54
C TYR A 19 -5.16 -8.14 10.83
N ARG A 20 -5.40 -7.24 11.79
CA ARG A 20 -4.47 -6.16 12.14
C ARG A 20 -3.17 -6.67 12.77
N THR A 21 -3.27 -7.64 13.67
CA THR A 21 -2.12 -8.07 14.49
C THR A 21 -1.29 -9.17 13.86
N ILE A 22 -1.88 -9.97 12.98
CA ILE A 22 -1.19 -11.14 12.40
C ILE A 22 -1.04 -11.01 10.88
N ILE A 23 -2.16 -10.83 10.16
CA ILE A 23 -2.13 -10.92 8.70
C ILE A 23 -1.46 -9.71 8.08
N LEU A 24 -1.87 -8.51 8.50
CA LEU A 24 -1.35 -7.27 7.94
C LEU A 24 0.18 -7.12 8.14
N PRO A 25 0.76 -7.36 9.33
CA PRO A 25 2.21 -7.29 9.50
C PRO A 25 2.98 -8.27 8.62
N VAL A 26 2.50 -9.50 8.47
CA VAL A 26 3.15 -10.51 7.61
C VAL A 26 3.17 -10.08 6.15
N VAL A 27 2.03 -9.57 5.64
CA VAL A 27 1.95 -9.07 4.26
C VAL A 27 2.82 -7.84 4.05
N LEU A 28 2.81 -6.90 5.00
CA LEU A 28 3.60 -5.68 4.94
C LEU A 28 5.10 -5.99 4.94
N TYR A 29 5.56 -6.92 5.77
CA TYR A 29 6.96 -7.33 5.82
C TYR A 29 7.43 -7.85 4.45
N GLY A 30 6.65 -8.72 3.79
CA GLY A 30 6.96 -9.19 2.44
C GLY A 30 6.97 -8.10 1.38
N CYS A 31 6.12 -7.07 1.53
CA CYS A 31 6.05 -5.95 0.59
C CYS A 31 7.15 -4.90 0.80
N GLU A 32 7.77 -4.84 1.97
CA GLU A 32 8.86 -3.91 2.28
C GLU A 32 10.18 -4.33 1.61
N THR A 33 10.36 -5.61 1.33
CA THR A 33 11.60 -6.16 0.77
C THR A 33 11.65 -6.14 -0.77
N CYS A 34 10.53 -5.90 -1.43
CA CYS A 34 10.42 -5.96 -2.89
C CYS A 34 9.88 -4.66 -3.48
N SER A 35 10.42 -4.25 -4.62
CA SER A 35 9.80 -3.22 -5.45
C SER A 35 8.48 -3.73 -6.00
N LEU A 36 7.38 -3.01 -5.73
CA LEU A 36 6.04 -3.40 -6.15
C LEU A 36 5.76 -2.95 -7.58
N THR A 37 5.18 -3.84 -8.37
CA THR A 37 4.61 -3.51 -9.67
C THR A 37 3.15 -3.07 -9.51
N LEU A 38 2.60 -2.35 -10.49
CA LEU A 38 1.15 -2.02 -10.52
C LEU A 38 0.27 -3.27 -10.43
N ARG A 39 0.75 -4.40 -10.95
CA ARG A 39 0.05 -5.70 -10.85
C ARG A 39 0.01 -6.18 -9.41
N ASP A 40 1.10 -6.02 -8.67
CA ASP A 40 1.18 -6.45 -7.26
C ASP A 40 0.30 -5.55 -6.39
N GLU A 41 0.26 -4.24 -6.65
CA GLU A 41 -0.68 -3.33 -5.96
C GLU A 41 -2.14 -3.73 -6.18
N ARG A 42 -2.52 -4.06 -7.43
CA ARG A 42 -3.87 -4.55 -7.74
C ARG A 42 -4.18 -5.86 -7.00
N ARG A 43 -3.22 -6.78 -6.93
CA ARG A 43 -3.37 -8.05 -6.19
C ARG A 43 -3.54 -7.81 -4.69
N LEU A 44 -2.79 -6.88 -4.11
CA LEU A 44 -2.94 -6.49 -2.71
C LEU A 44 -4.33 -5.91 -2.41
N ARG A 45 -4.82 -5.02 -3.27
CA ARG A 45 -6.19 -4.47 -3.15
C ARG A 45 -7.26 -5.56 -3.27
N MET A 46 -7.11 -6.47 -4.23
CA MET A 46 -8.06 -7.59 -4.36
C MET A 46 -8.02 -8.51 -3.14
N PHE A 47 -6.83 -8.78 -2.61
CA PHE A 47 -6.66 -9.59 -1.40
C PHE A 47 -7.36 -8.94 -0.21
N GLU A 48 -7.12 -7.65 0.04
CA GLU A 48 -7.75 -6.90 1.12
C GLU A 48 -9.27 -6.90 1.00
N ASN A 49 -9.81 -6.55 -0.17
CA ASN A 49 -11.24 -6.53 -0.42
C ASN A 49 -11.89 -7.91 -0.23
N LYS A 50 -11.23 -8.97 -0.69
CA LYS A 50 -11.70 -10.35 -0.51
C LYS A 50 -11.75 -10.72 0.97
N LEU A 51 -10.76 -10.31 1.73
CA LEU A 51 -10.67 -10.56 3.18
C LEU A 51 -11.75 -9.78 3.93
N LEU A 52 -11.91 -8.48 3.63
CA LEU A 52 -12.90 -7.63 4.27
C LEU A 52 -14.33 -8.11 3.99
N ARG A 53 -14.65 -8.52 2.75
CA ARG A 53 -15.96 -9.12 2.44
C ARG A 53 -16.26 -10.35 3.28
N ARG A 54 -15.25 -11.13 3.64
CA ARG A 54 -15.42 -12.30 4.52
C ARG A 54 -15.61 -11.93 5.97
N VAL A 55 -14.96 -10.87 6.42
CA VAL A 55 -15.10 -10.37 7.79
C VAL A 55 -16.47 -9.74 8.01
N PHE A 56 -16.91 -8.89 7.09
CA PHE A 56 -18.17 -8.17 7.22
C PHE A 56 -19.39 -8.99 6.75
N GLY A 57 -19.19 -9.95 5.83
CA GLY A 57 -20.26 -10.74 5.24
C GLY A 57 -21.10 -9.97 4.20
N PRO A 58 -22.18 -10.57 3.70
CA PRO A 58 -23.12 -9.89 2.83
C PRO A 58 -23.96 -8.88 3.61
N LYS A 59 -24.44 -7.83 2.93
CA LYS A 59 -25.37 -6.84 3.47
C LYS A 59 -26.75 -7.07 2.82
N ARG A 60 -27.81 -6.93 3.60
CA ARG A 60 -29.16 -6.92 3.08
C ARG A 60 -29.43 -5.55 2.46
N ASP A 61 -29.92 -5.55 1.25
CA ASP A 61 -30.34 -4.31 0.56
C ASP A 61 -31.62 -3.80 1.21
N GLU A 62 -31.67 -2.50 1.49
CA GLU A 62 -32.83 -1.89 2.18
C GLU A 62 -34.04 -1.73 1.26
N VAL A 63 -33.81 -1.68 -0.07
CA VAL A 63 -34.86 -1.46 -1.06
C VAL A 63 -35.42 -2.79 -1.56
N THR A 64 -34.54 -3.72 -1.97
CA THR A 64 -34.96 -5.00 -2.56
C THR A 64 -35.14 -6.10 -1.51
N GLY A 65 -34.61 -5.94 -0.31
CA GLY A 65 -34.60 -6.95 0.74
C GLY A 65 -33.66 -8.15 0.48
N GLU A 66 -32.95 -8.16 -0.63
CA GLU A 66 -32.06 -9.22 -1.03
C GLU A 66 -30.67 -9.13 -0.39
N TRP A 67 -29.99 -10.27 -0.23
CA TRP A 67 -28.63 -10.32 0.25
C TRP A 67 -27.65 -10.06 -0.89
N ARG A 68 -26.86 -8.96 -0.79
CA ARG A 68 -25.84 -8.63 -1.78
C ARG A 68 -24.43 -8.58 -1.18
N LYS A 69 -23.45 -8.75 -2.04
CA LYS A 69 -22.03 -8.54 -1.67
C LYS A 69 -21.76 -7.05 -1.50
N LEU A 70 -20.98 -6.71 -0.50
CA LEU A 70 -20.52 -5.34 -0.28
C LEU A 70 -19.69 -4.82 -1.46
N HIS A 71 -19.97 -3.61 -1.90
CA HIS A 71 -19.15 -2.89 -2.86
C HIS A 71 -17.83 -2.44 -2.22
N ASN A 72 -16.81 -2.16 -3.05
CA ASN A 72 -15.48 -1.77 -2.54
C ASN A 72 -15.52 -0.47 -1.73
N GLU A 73 -16.39 0.47 -2.11
CA GLU A 73 -16.58 1.74 -1.40
C GLU A 73 -17.13 1.50 0.01
N GLU A 74 -18.17 0.70 0.12
CA GLU A 74 -18.76 0.30 1.41
C GLU A 74 -17.77 -0.41 2.32
N LEU A 75 -16.89 -1.25 1.74
CA LEU A 75 -15.80 -1.89 2.50
C LEU A 75 -14.80 -0.89 3.05
N SER A 76 -14.50 0.15 2.29
CA SER A 76 -13.59 1.23 2.71
C SER A 76 -14.20 2.07 3.83
N ASP A 77 -15.51 2.33 3.77
CA ASP A 77 -16.23 3.09 4.80
C ASP A 77 -16.38 2.29 6.11
N LEU A 78 -16.64 0.99 6.00
CA LEU A 78 -16.72 0.08 7.15
C LEU A 78 -15.36 -0.20 7.79
N ASN A 79 -14.30 -0.13 6.98
CA ASN A 79 -12.93 -0.32 7.44
C ASN A 79 -12.29 1.04 7.68
N SER A 80 -12.31 1.50 8.93
CA SER A 80 -11.64 2.76 9.35
C SER A 80 -10.12 2.74 9.20
N LEU A 81 -9.57 1.67 8.62
CA LEU A 81 -8.14 1.51 8.38
C LEU A 81 -7.73 2.09 7.03
N PRO A 82 -6.52 2.65 6.95
CA PRO A 82 -5.94 2.99 5.66
C PRO A 82 -5.75 1.72 4.82
N ASN A 83 -6.02 1.83 3.52
CA ASN A 83 -5.81 0.76 2.54
C ASN A 83 -4.38 0.21 2.62
N ILE A 84 -4.22 -1.11 2.49
CA ILE A 84 -2.93 -1.80 2.57
C ILE A 84 -1.87 -1.20 1.64
N VAL A 85 -2.25 -0.78 0.43
CA VAL A 85 -1.34 -0.16 -0.53
C VAL A 85 -0.80 1.17 -0.01
N ARG A 86 -1.65 2.00 0.63
CA ARG A 86 -1.22 3.26 1.26
C ARG A 86 -0.24 3.02 2.40
N VAL A 87 -0.49 2.01 3.21
CA VAL A 87 0.42 1.65 4.30
C VAL A 87 1.78 1.24 3.75
N VAL A 88 1.80 0.42 2.68
CA VAL A 88 3.05 0.02 2.01
C VAL A 88 3.78 1.24 1.43
N LYS A 89 3.06 2.12 0.70
CA LYS A 89 3.65 3.34 0.13
C LYS A 89 4.21 4.26 1.22
N SER A 90 3.45 4.51 2.28
CA SER A 90 3.91 5.32 3.41
C SER A 90 5.15 4.75 4.08
N ARG A 91 5.22 3.44 4.30
CA ARG A 91 6.39 2.79 4.89
C ARG A 91 7.59 2.87 3.96
N ARG A 92 7.39 2.64 2.67
CA ARG A 92 8.41 2.80 1.65
C ARG A 92 8.98 4.22 1.65
N MET A 93 8.13 5.24 1.73
CA MET A 93 8.55 6.65 1.76
C MET A 93 9.32 7.04 3.02
N ARG A 94 9.21 6.31 4.13
CA ARG A 94 10.03 6.56 5.32
C ARG A 94 11.50 6.21 5.11
N TRP A 95 11.77 5.12 4.37
CA TRP A 95 13.12 4.66 4.13
C TRP A 95 13.98 5.62 3.26
N PRO A 96 13.50 6.15 2.13
CA PRO A 96 14.23 7.12 1.33
C PRO A 96 14.75 8.33 2.13
N ARG A 97 13.96 8.81 3.08
CA ARG A 97 14.41 9.90 3.95
C ARG A 97 15.65 9.54 4.77
N HIS A 98 15.70 8.32 5.32
CA HIS A 98 16.87 7.86 6.05
C HIS A 98 18.08 7.80 5.11
N VAL A 99 17.89 7.33 3.88
CA VAL A 99 18.95 7.25 2.87
C VAL A 99 19.42 8.65 2.47
N ALA A 100 18.52 9.60 2.20
CA ALA A 100 18.85 10.98 1.85
C ALA A 100 19.69 11.68 2.95
N ARG A 101 19.44 11.39 4.22
CA ARG A 101 20.19 11.94 5.35
C ARG A 101 21.56 11.32 5.54
N ILE A 102 21.75 10.09 5.13
CA ILE A 102 23.03 9.36 5.28
C ILE A 102 24.05 9.82 4.23
N GLY A 103 23.57 10.37 3.11
CA GLY A 103 24.41 10.87 2.01
C GLY A 103 24.85 9.78 1.02
N GLU A 104 25.41 10.23 -0.09
CA GLU A 104 25.73 9.40 -1.26
C GLU A 104 26.89 8.41 -1.03
N GLY A 105 27.75 8.67 -0.06
CA GLY A 105 28.99 7.91 0.17
C GLY A 105 28.78 6.51 0.76
N ARG A 106 27.57 6.12 1.16
CA ARG A 106 27.30 4.84 1.82
C ARG A 106 26.59 3.84 0.93
N GLY A 107 26.85 2.54 1.16
CA GLY A 107 26.27 1.42 0.40
C GLY A 107 24.73 1.39 0.38
N VAL A 108 24.08 1.99 1.38
CA VAL A 108 22.60 2.09 1.45
C VAL A 108 22.04 2.94 0.31
N HIS A 109 22.69 4.04 -0.06
CA HIS A 109 22.33 4.87 -1.22
C HIS A 109 22.41 4.04 -2.50
N ARG A 110 23.50 3.26 -2.66
CA ARG A 110 23.70 2.40 -3.82
C ARG A 110 22.61 1.33 -3.99
N VAL A 111 22.04 0.81 -2.90
CA VAL A 111 20.90 -0.13 -2.94
C VAL A 111 19.64 0.53 -3.49
N LEU A 112 19.41 1.80 -3.18
CA LEU A 112 18.18 2.50 -3.54
C LEU A 112 18.24 3.07 -4.98
N VAL A 113 19.37 3.68 -5.35
CA VAL A 113 19.56 4.42 -6.60
C VAL A 113 20.50 3.68 -7.57
N GLY A 114 21.37 2.79 -7.06
CA GLY A 114 22.41 2.13 -7.82
C GLY A 114 21.90 1.27 -8.95
N LYS A 115 22.68 1.26 -10.04
CA LYS A 115 22.47 0.32 -11.15
C LYS A 115 23.39 -0.88 -10.92
N PRO A 116 22.87 -2.12 -10.93
CA PRO A 116 23.73 -3.29 -10.84
C PRO A 116 24.69 -3.31 -12.04
N GLU A 117 25.95 -3.57 -11.76
CA GLU A 117 26.97 -3.80 -12.78
C GLU A 117 26.74 -5.20 -13.40
N GLY A 118 26.72 -5.29 -14.72
CA GLY A 118 26.57 -6.56 -15.44
C GLY A 118 25.28 -6.71 -16.26
N LYS A 119 25.20 -7.81 -16.98
CA LYS A 119 24.03 -8.14 -17.82
C LYS A 119 22.82 -8.43 -16.95
N ARG A 120 21.68 -7.81 -17.26
CA ARG A 120 20.39 -8.15 -16.62
C ARG A 120 20.02 -9.59 -16.93
N GLN A 121 19.56 -10.31 -15.93
CA GLN A 121 18.92 -11.62 -16.12
C GLN A 121 17.71 -11.48 -17.06
N LEU A 122 17.54 -12.46 -17.95
CA LEU A 122 16.35 -12.55 -18.79
C LEU A 122 15.10 -12.66 -17.91
N GLY A 123 14.18 -11.72 -18.08
CA GLY A 123 12.93 -11.69 -17.33
C GLY A 123 12.23 -10.35 -17.49
N ARG A 124 10.97 -10.29 -17.02
CA ARG A 124 10.20 -9.04 -17.05
C ARG A 124 10.89 -7.98 -16.18
N PRO A 125 11.21 -6.79 -16.72
CA PRO A 125 11.85 -5.74 -15.95
C PRO A 125 10.96 -5.33 -14.77
N ARG A 126 11.51 -5.39 -13.55
CA ARG A 126 10.84 -4.85 -12.35
C ARG A 126 11.22 -3.37 -12.21
N PRO A 127 10.28 -2.49 -11.80
CA PRO A 127 10.60 -1.12 -11.46
C PRO A 127 11.63 -1.12 -10.33
N ARG A 128 12.51 -0.15 -10.34
CA ARG A 128 13.48 0.06 -9.26
C ARG A 128 12.83 0.74 -8.08
N TRP A 129 13.49 0.73 -6.96
CA TRP A 129 13.04 1.46 -5.76
C TRP A 129 12.87 2.94 -6.05
N GLU A 130 13.84 3.52 -6.75
CA GLU A 130 13.81 4.93 -7.18
C GLU A 130 12.60 5.25 -8.05
N ASP A 131 12.29 4.38 -9.02
CA ASP A 131 11.12 4.55 -9.88
C ASP A 131 9.81 4.53 -9.08
N ASN A 132 9.72 3.63 -8.09
CA ASN A 132 8.55 3.57 -7.21
C ASN A 132 8.41 4.82 -6.35
N ILE A 133 9.52 5.37 -5.84
CA ILE A 133 9.52 6.59 -5.05
C ILE A 133 9.08 7.77 -5.91
N LYS A 134 9.62 7.90 -7.13
CA LYS A 134 9.22 8.94 -8.08
C LYS A 134 7.73 8.86 -8.44
N MET A 135 7.22 7.66 -8.71
CA MET A 135 5.79 7.45 -8.97
C MET A 135 4.92 7.83 -7.77
N ASP A 136 5.30 7.43 -6.57
CA ASP A 136 4.55 7.76 -5.36
C ASP A 136 4.55 9.27 -5.08
N LEU A 137 5.65 9.97 -5.37
CA LEU A 137 5.73 11.44 -5.28
C LEU A 137 4.84 12.13 -6.30
N GLN A 138 4.82 11.64 -7.55
CA GLN A 138 3.95 12.19 -8.60
C GLN A 138 2.46 12.05 -8.24
N GLU A 139 2.04 10.92 -7.65
CA GLU A 139 0.66 10.73 -7.18
C GLU A 139 0.25 11.76 -6.11
N VAL A 140 1.19 12.25 -5.32
CA VAL A 140 0.95 13.24 -4.25
C VAL A 140 0.96 14.69 -4.78
N GLY A 141 1.23 14.88 -6.08
CA GLY A 141 1.38 16.21 -6.67
C GLY A 141 2.73 16.86 -6.37
N GLY A 142 3.68 16.08 -5.86
CA GLY A 142 5.06 16.52 -5.69
C GLY A 142 5.74 16.71 -7.04
N SER A 143 6.48 17.80 -7.19
CA SER A 143 7.39 17.98 -8.31
C SER A 143 8.39 16.82 -8.33
N CYS A 144 8.66 16.28 -9.51
CA CYS A 144 9.64 15.20 -9.72
C CYS A 144 11.10 15.70 -9.57
N GLY A 145 11.29 16.81 -8.86
CA GLY A 145 12.59 17.33 -8.44
C GLY A 145 13.35 16.34 -7.56
N ASP A 146 14.50 16.73 -7.15
CA ASP A 146 15.37 15.85 -6.38
C ASP A 146 14.71 15.46 -5.06
N TRP A 147 14.17 14.22 -5.00
CA TRP A 147 13.56 13.68 -3.79
C TRP A 147 14.55 13.60 -2.62
N MET A 148 15.85 13.62 -2.94
CA MET A 148 16.93 13.64 -1.96
C MET A 148 16.95 14.94 -1.19
N ASP A 149 16.85 16.09 -1.86
CA ASP A 149 16.78 17.40 -1.23
C ASP A 149 15.50 17.53 -0.39
N LEU A 150 14.37 17.03 -0.92
CA LEU A 150 13.11 16.99 -0.19
C LEU A 150 13.23 16.14 1.09
N GLY A 151 13.95 15.02 1.00
CA GLY A 151 14.17 14.08 2.11
C GLY A 151 15.03 14.64 3.23
N GLN A 152 15.88 15.63 2.95
CA GLN A 152 16.72 16.31 3.96
C GLN A 152 15.87 17.14 4.92
N VAL A 153 14.81 17.78 4.43
CA VAL A 153 13.92 18.62 5.25
C VAL A 153 12.83 17.77 5.90
N ARG A 154 12.96 17.60 7.23
CA ARG A 154 12.09 16.70 8.02
C ARG A 154 10.61 16.99 7.83
N ASP A 155 10.20 18.23 7.98
CA ASP A 155 8.80 18.60 8.06
C ASP A 155 8.11 18.49 6.70
N ARG A 156 8.80 18.87 5.63
CA ARG A 156 8.32 18.70 4.26
C ARG A 156 8.14 17.23 3.91
N TRP A 157 9.10 16.38 4.29
CA TRP A 157 8.98 14.94 4.05
C TRP A 157 7.86 14.29 4.86
N LEU A 158 7.67 14.69 6.11
CA LEU A 158 6.57 14.17 6.94
C LEU A 158 5.21 14.60 6.39
N ALA A 159 5.09 15.82 5.86
CA ALA A 159 3.88 16.26 5.17
C ALA A 159 3.57 15.37 3.95
N VAL A 160 4.57 15.05 3.11
CA VAL A 160 4.41 14.14 1.96
C VAL A 160 3.96 12.76 2.42
N VAL A 161 4.61 12.16 3.43
CA VAL A 161 4.22 10.85 3.97
C VAL A 161 2.80 10.88 4.53
N GLY A 162 2.40 11.96 5.20
CA GLY A 162 1.04 12.19 5.69
C GLY A 162 0.03 12.26 4.54
N THR A 163 0.37 12.98 3.47
CA THR A 163 -0.48 13.07 2.27
C THR A 163 -0.67 11.71 1.60
N VAL A 164 0.40 10.90 1.47
CA VAL A 164 0.31 9.53 0.95
C VAL A 164 -0.67 8.67 1.76
N MET A 165 -0.69 8.83 3.08
CA MET A 165 -1.64 8.10 3.94
C MET A 165 -3.08 8.56 3.75
N ASN A 166 -3.28 9.84 3.46
CA ASN A 166 -4.60 10.47 3.37
C ASN A 166 -5.17 10.50 1.94
N LEU A 167 -4.38 10.14 0.92
CA LEU A 167 -4.85 10.08 -0.46
C LEU A 167 -6.06 9.12 -0.56
N ARG A 168 -7.24 9.70 -0.72
CA ARG A 168 -8.40 8.96 -1.20
C ARG A 168 -8.18 8.70 -2.67
N VAL A 169 -8.19 7.44 -3.08
CA VAL A 169 -8.18 7.08 -4.50
C VAL A 169 -9.33 7.84 -5.16
N PRO A 170 -9.08 8.70 -6.17
CA PRO A 170 -10.15 9.41 -6.84
C PRO A 170 -11.14 8.37 -7.36
N LYS A 171 -12.45 8.60 -7.09
CA LYS A 171 -13.51 7.80 -7.68
C LYS A 171 -13.38 7.96 -9.19
N MET A 172 -13.04 6.88 -9.89
CA MET A 172 -13.22 6.84 -11.33
C MET A 172 -14.72 7.03 -11.57
N ARG A 173 -15.12 8.26 -11.91
CA ARG A 173 -16.46 8.50 -12.45
C ARG A 173 -16.55 7.66 -13.71
N GLY A 174 -17.48 6.72 -13.71
CA GLY A 174 -17.74 5.90 -14.86
C GLY A 174 -17.97 6.79 -16.06
N ILE A 175 -17.24 6.52 -17.12
CA ILE A 175 -17.52 7.04 -18.45
C ILE A 175 -18.80 6.30 -18.85
N SER A 176 -19.91 7.05 -18.88
CA SER A 176 -21.18 6.60 -19.47
C SER A 176 -21.01 6.49 -20.96
#